data_c695cb0ecaaabb3b45d4ae16b682e6ad
#
_entry.id   c695cb0ecaaabb3b45d4ae16b682e6ad
#
_cell.length_a   1.000
_cell.length_b   1.000
_cell.length_c   1.000
_cell.angle_alpha   90.00
_cell.angle_beta   90.00
_cell.angle_gamma   90.00
#
_symmetry.space_group_name_H-M   'P 1'
#
loop_
_entity.id
_entity.type
_entity.pdbx_description
1 polymer ?
#
loop_
_entity_poly.entity_id
_entity_poly.type
_entity_poly.pdbx_seq_one_letter_code
_entity_poly.pdbx_strand_id
1 'polypeptide(L)'
;MGRLDGKVALVTGAASGIGLACARRFADDGAKVVGVDLQPGPDGDVRVADVADESSIRDAVDAVVRDHGRLDVVLNAAGVAGGGPLHLLDAAEWERVIRVNLTGTFLVCKHALTHMVEQKSGSLVNIASIEGIEGTEGGSSYNASKGAVVLLTKNLAIDYGRVGVRANCICPGFIEGTTMFESVMGMEGMTQVRERYRETHKLGRFGRPEEIAAAAAFLASEDASFVTGHALVVDGGFTAGMRTGVLEPLGL
;
A
#
# COMPACT_ATOMS: atom_id res chain seq x y z
N MET A 1 24.19 -7.04 -8.05
CA MET A 1 23.10 -7.85 -7.49
C MET A 1 22.01 -6.89 -7.06
N GLY A 2 20.77 -7.13 -7.51
CA GLY A 2 19.62 -6.34 -7.10
C GLY A 2 19.24 -6.63 -5.65
N ARG A 3 18.51 -5.73 -4.99
CA ARG A 3 18.10 -5.89 -3.60
C ARG A 3 17.19 -7.09 -3.35
N LEU A 4 16.50 -7.56 -4.40
CA LEU A 4 15.52 -8.65 -4.35
C LEU A 4 15.91 -9.83 -5.25
N ASP A 5 17.20 -9.96 -5.59
CA ASP A 5 17.69 -11.06 -6.44
C ASP A 5 17.24 -12.43 -5.91
N GLY A 6 16.60 -13.21 -6.77
CA GLY A 6 16.13 -14.57 -6.47
C GLY A 6 14.90 -14.64 -5.55
N LYS A 7 14.30 -13.52 -5.15
CA LYS A 7 13.05 -13.46 -4.39
C LYS A 7 11.85 -13.61 -5.32
N VAL A 8 10.77 -14.18 -4.79
CA VAL A 8 9.46 -14.25 -5.44
C VAL A 8 8.52 -13.29 -4.71
N ALA A 9 7.93 -12.36 -5.46
CA ALA A 9 7.06 -11.32 -4.92
C ALA A 9 5.65 -11.40 -5.52
N LEU A 10 4.64 -11.34 -4.66
CA LEU A 10 3.25 -11.12 -5.02
C LEU A 10 2.89 -9.65 -4.78
N VAL A 11 2.31 -8.98 -5.78
CA VAL A 11 1.90 -7.57 -5.69
C VAL A 11 0.43 -7.46 -6.05
N THR A 12 -0.42 -6.97 -5.13
CA THR A 12 -1.82 -6.68 -5.44
C THR A 12 -2.01 -5.24 -5.91
N GLY A 13 -3.04 -4.98 -6.72
CA GLY A 13 -3.22 -3.69 -7.38
C GLY A 13 -2.14 -3.42 -8.45
N ALA A 14 -1.62 -4.47 -9.07
CA ALA A 14 -0.44 -4.41 -9.93
C ALA A 14 -0.70 -3.83 -11.33
N ALA A 15 -1.95 -3.61 -11.73
CA ALA A 15 -2.29 -3.09 -13.04
C ALA A 15 -2.09 -1.57 -13.17
N SER A 16 -1.98 -0.82 -12.06
CA SER A 16 -1.88 0.64 -12.11
C SER A 16 -1.21 1.24 -10.87
N GLY A 17 -0.92 2.54 -10.93
CA GLY A 17 -0.54 3.38 -9.79
C GLY A 17 0.62 2.84 -8.96
N ILE A 18 0.47 2.85 -7.64
CA ILE A 18 1.51 2.42 -6.69
C ILE A 18 1.86 0.94 -6.87
N GLY A 19 0.86 0.06 -7.05
CA GLY A 19 1.10 -1.37 -7.22
C GLY A 19 1.94 -1.67 -8.46
N LEU A 20 1.63 -1.05 -9.60
CA LEU A 20 2.41 -1.18 -10.83
C LEU A 20 3.84 -0.67 -10.67
N ALA A 21 4.02 0.51 -10.06
CA ALA A 21 5.35 1.06 -9.81
C ALA A 21 6.19 0.14 -8.90
N CYS A 22 5.57 -0.45 -7.87
CA CYS A 22 6.22 -1.42 -6.99
C CYS A 22 6.57 -2.70 -7.73
N ALA A 23 5.67 -3.23 -8.58
CA ALA A 23 5.92 -4.43 -9.37
C ALA A 23 7.13 -4.24 -10.30
N ARG A 24 7.18 -3.11 -11.01
CA ARG A 24 8.33 -2.73 -11.86
C ARG A 24 9.62 -2.63 -11.05
N ARG A 25 9.57 -1.90 -9.94
CA ARG A 25 10.74 -1.72 -9.08
C ARG A 25 11.26 -3.03 -8.52
N PHE A 26 10.39 -3.94 -8.07
CA PHE A 26 10.80 -5.24 -7.56
C PHE A 26 11.43 -6.10 -8.66
N ALA A 27 10.90 -6.05 -9.88
CA ALA A 27 11.49 -6.73 -11.04
C ALA A 27 12.87 -6.15 -11.40
N ASP A 28 13.02 -4.83 -11.41
CA ASP A 28 14.30 -4.14 -11.64
C ASP A 28 15.34 -4.49 -10.55
N ASP A 29 14.89 -4.70 -9.30
CA ASP A 29 15.72 -5.14 -8.17
C ASP A 29 15.98 -6.67 -8.17
N GLY A 30 15.55 -7.42 -9.22
CA GLY A 30 15.87 -8.83 -9.44
C GLY A 30 14.84 -9.83 -8.94
N ALA A 31 13.67 -9.39 -8.45
CA ALA A 31 12.61 -10.30 -8.04
C ALA A 31 11.86 -10.91 -9.24
N LYS A 32 11.38 -12.14 -9.04
CA LYS A 32 10.30 -12.69 -9.85
C LYS A 32 8.98 -12.15 -9.32
N VAL A 33 8.29 -11.31 -10.10
CA VAL A 33 7.07 -10.64 -9.67
C VAL A 33 5.85 -11.28 -10.33
N VAL A 34 4.84 -11.59 -9.51
CA VAL A 34 3.49 -11.97 -9.94
C VAL A 34 2.52 -10.91 -9.44
N GLY A 35 1.86 -10.23 -10.35
CA GLY A 35 0.82 -9.26 -10.05
C GLY A 35 -0.53 -9.93 -9.81
N VAL A 36 -1.39 -9.28 -9.03
CA VAL A 36 -2.81 -9.59 -8.88
C VAL A 36 -3.61 -8.30 -9.00
N ASP A 37 -4.62 -8.30 -9.85
CA ASP A 37 -5.51 -7.15 -10.06
C ASP A 37 -6.86 -7.62 -10.60
N LEU A 38 -7.88 -6.76 -10.58
CA LEU A 38 -9.16 -6.98 -11.28
C LEU A 38 -9.03 -6.84 -12.80
N GLN A 39 -7.99 -6.17 -13.26
CA GLN A 39 -7.71 -5.93 -14.67
C GLN A 39 -6.35 -6.53 -15.07
N PRO A 40 -6.18 -6.93 -16.32
CA PRO A 40 -4.86 -7.30 -16.83
C PRO A 40 -3.93 -6.07 -16.73
N GLY A 41 -2.70 -6.31 -16.26
CA GLY A 41 -1.69 -5.26 -16.19
C GLY A 41 -1.04 -4.95 -17.55
N PRO A 42 -0.40 -3.78 -17.68
CA PRO A 42 0.33 -3.43 -18.91
C PRO A 42 1.63 -4.22 -19.06
N ASP A 43 2.19 -4.73 -17.97
CA ASP A 43 3.49 -5.40 -17.91
C ASP A 43 3.42 -6.69 -17.11
N GLY A 44 4.22 -7.67 -17.51
CA GLY A 44 4.51 -8.85 -16.72
C GLY A 44 3.35 -9.83 -16.53
N ASP A 45 3.48 -10.67 -15.52
CA ASP A 45 2.49 -11.68 -15.15
C ASP A 45 1.49 -11.07 -14.15
N VAL A 46 0.35 -10.60 -14.63
CA VAL A 46 -0.75 -10.12 -13.79
C VAL A 46 -1.93 -11.09 -13.89
N ARG A 47 -2.25 -11.73 -12.78
CA ARG A 47 -3.39 -12.64 -12.64
C ARG A 47 -4.64 -11.83 -12.30
N VAL A 48 -5.71 -12.10 -13.03
CA VAL A 48 -7.01 -11.47 -12.75
C VAL A 48 -7.64 -12.16 -11.54
N ALA A 49 -7.72 -11.42 -10.42
CA ALA A 49 -8.32 -11.90 -9.18
C ALA A 49 -8.85 -10.74 -8.33
N ASP A 50 -9.93 -10.98 -7.58
CA ASP A 50 -10.50 -10.03 -6.64
C ASP A 50 -9.91 -10.26 -5.25
N VAL A 51 -9.22 -9.26 -4.69
CA VAL A 51 -8.69 -9.32 -3.32
C VAL A 51 -9.78 -9.51 -2.26
N ALA A 52 -11.01 -9.11 -2.57
CA ALA A 52 -12.17 -9.24 -1.69
C ALA A 52 -12.89 -10.61 -1.79
N ASP A 53 -12.42 -11.50 -2.67
CA ASP A 53 -12.89 -12.89 -2.80
C ASP A 53 -11.81 -13.85 -2.27
N GLU A 54 -12.15 -14.56 -1.17
CA GLU A 54 -11.19 -15.43 -0.48
C GLU A 54 -10.71 -16.59 -1.37
N SER A 55 -11.60 -17.18 -2.16
CA SER A 55 -11.24 -18.29 -3.05
C SER A 55 -10.31 -17.85 -4.15
N SER A 56 -10.58 -16.68 -4.75
CA SER A 56 -9.77 -16.07 -5.78
C SER A 56 -8.35 -15.78 -5.30
N ILE A 57 -8.21 -15.23 -4.08
CA ILE A 57 -6.90 -14.91 -3.49
C ILE A 57 -6.14 -16.16 -3.06
N ARG A 58 -6.81 -17.12 -2.42
CA ARG A 58 -6.17 -18.39 -2.07
C ARG A 58 -5.57 -19.04 -3.31
N ASP A 59 -6.37 -19.18 -4.37
CA ASP A 59 -5.94 -19.84 -5.60
C ASP A 59 -4.81 -19.09 -6.30
N ALA A 60 -4.79 -17.75 -6.22
CA ALA A 60 -3.72 -16.91 -6.75
C ALA A 60 -2.40 -17.10 -5.96
N VAL A 61 -2.47 -17.09 -4.63
CA VAL A 61 -1.29 -17.28 -3.75
C VAL A 61 -0.72 -18.69 -3.91
N ASP A 62 -1.58 -19.71 -3.86
CA ASP A 62 -1.15 -21.11 -4.02
C ASP A 62 -0.51 -21.36 -5.39
N ALA A 63 -1.03 -20.70 -6.42
CA ALA A 63 -0.45 -20.79 -7.76
C ALA A 63 0.94 -20.15 -7.83
N VAL A 64 1.22 -19.05 -7.11
CA VAL A 64 2.58 -18.47 -7.04
C VAL A 64 3.55 -19.47 -6.43
N VAL A 65 3.17 -20.08 -5.30
CA VAL A 65 4.05 -21.05 -4.63
C VAL A 65 4.24 -22.31 -5.46
N ARG A 66 3.17 -22.82 -6.10
CA ARG A 66 3.26 -23.97 -7.00
C ARG A 66 4.21 -23.72 -8.18
N ASP A 67 4.12 -22.52 -8.81
CA ASP A 67 4.84 -22.22 -10.04
C ASP A 67 6.29 -21.79 -9.78
N HIS A 68 6.60 -21.25 -8.59
CA HIS A 68 7.93 -20.71 -8.25
C HIS A 68 8.58 -21.38 -7.03
N GLY A 69 7.89 -22.28 -6.32
CA GLY A 69 8.43 -23.03 -5.18
C GLY A 69 8.54 -22.24 -3.88
N ARG A 70 8.23 -20.94 -3.87
CA ARG A 70 8.37 -20.05 -2.71
C ARG A 70 7.55 -18.77 -2.87
N LEU A 71 7.35 -18.06 -1.76
CA LEU A 71 6.81 -16.71 -1.71
C LEU A 71 7.57 -15.89 -0.66
N ASP A 72 8.39 -14.93 -1.09
CA ASP A 72 9.26 -14.15 -0.20
C ASP A 72 8.68 -12.81 0.21
N VAL A 73 7.98 -12.15 -0.71
CA VAL A 73 7.46 -10.80 -0.52
C VAL A 73 6.00 -10.75 -0.93
N VAL A 74 5.20 -10.12 -0.10
CA VAL A 74 3.83 -9.70 -0.47
C VAL A 74 3.72 -8.20 -0.32
N LEU A 75 3.30 -7.52 -1.38
CA LEU A 75 2.91 -6.12 -1.34
C LEU A 75 1.39 -5.99 -1.54
N ASN A 76 0.70 -5.51 -0.53
CA ASN A 76 -0.73 -5.21 -0.58
C ASN A 76 -0.95 -3.76 -0.98
N ALA A 77 -1.17 -3.49 -2.29
CA ALA A 77 -1.43 -2.16 -2.82
C ALA A 77 -2.85 -2.02 -3.44
N ALA A 78 -3.60 -3.09 -3.57
CA ALA A 78 -5.00 -3.01 -3.98
C ALA A 78 -5.79 -2.17 -2.98
N GLY A 79 -6.55 -1.21 -3.48
CA GLY A 79 -7.35 -0.33 -2.64
C GLY A 79 -8.22 0.63 -3.44
N VAL A 80 -9.22 1.16 -2.78
CA VAL A 80 -10.19 2.11 -3.33
C VAL A 80 -10.34 3.31 -2.43
N ALA A 81 -10.55 4.50 -3.01
CA ALA A 81 -11.00 5.67 -2.28
C ALA A 81 -12.48 5.53 -1.92
N GLY A 82 -12.91 6.29 -0.93
CA GLY A 82 -14.30 6.40 -0.54
C GLY A 82 -14.45 7.10 0.80
N GLY A 83 -15.65 7.54 1.07
CA GLY A 83 -15.95 8.29 2.29
C GLY A 83 -17.07 9.29 2.06
N GLY A 84 -17.18 10.22 2.99
CA GLY A 84 -18.19 11.26 3.03
C GLY A 84 -18.53 11.63 4.48
N PRO A 85 -19.37 12.65 4.69
CA PRO A 85 -19.92 12.94 6.03
C PRO A 85 -20.67 11.71 6.55
N LEU A 86 -20.31 11.24 7.75
CA LEU A 86 -20.74 9.92 8.24
C LEU A 86 -22.26 9.73 8.23
N HIS A 87 -23.04 10.78 8.55
CA HIS A 87 -24.50 10.71 8.60
C HIS A 87 -25.19 10.66 7.22
N LEU A 88 -24.42 10.89 6.15
CA LEU A 88 -24.86 10.80 4.75
C LEU A 88 -24.23 9.63 3.99
N LEU A 89 -23.27 8.95 4.62
CA LEU A 89 -22.55 7.84 3.96
C LEU A 89 -23.46 6.61 3.87
N ASP A 90 -23.61 6.08 2.65
CA ASP A 90 -24.32 4.83 2.44
C ASP A 90 -23.53 3.66 3.09
N ALA A 91 -24.25 2.77 3.78
CA ALA A 91 -23.67 1.58 4.38
C ALA A 91 -22.98 0.67 3.33
N ALA A 92 -23.53 0.59 2.12
CA ALA A 92 -22.93 -0.18 1.02
C ALA A 92 -21.58 0.41 0.58
N GLU A 93 -21.44 1.75 0.58
CA GLU A 93 -20.15 2.40 0.29
C GLU A 93 -19.13 2.17 1.41
N TRP A 94 -19.57 2.23 2.68
CA TRP A 94 -18.73 1.85 3.81
C TRP A 94 -18.22 0.41 3.66
N GLU A 95 -19.12 -0.55 3.41
CA GLU A 95 -18.78 -1.95 3.25
C GLU A 95 -17.84 -2.20 2.06
N ARG A 96 -18.06 -1.51 0.93
CA ARG A 96 -17.18 -1.60 -0.25
C ARG A 96 -15.74 -1.22 0.10
N VAL A 97 -15.54 -0.10 0.79
CA VAL A 97 -14.21 0.38 1.16
C VAL A 97 -13.53 -0.57 2.17
N ILE A 98 -14.24 -0.98 3.21
CA ILE A 98 -13.72 -1.93 4.20
C ILE A 98 -13.38 -3.28 3.55
N ARG A 99 -14.25 -3.76 2.68
CA ARG A 99 -14.08 -5.05 2.00
C ARG A 99 -12.82 -5.07 1.13
N VAL A 100 -12.57 -4.04 0.35
CA VAL A 100 -11.39 -3.99 -0.52
C VAL A 100 -10.13 -3.69 0.30
N ASN A 101 -10.12 -2.59 1.06
CA ASN A 101 -8.90 -2.06 1.67
C ASN A 101 -8.42 -2.89 2.87
N LEU A 102 -9.35 -3.39 3.70
CA LEU A 102 -9.02 -4.10 4.93
C LEU A 102 -9.18 -5.62 4.78
N THR A 103 -10.38 -6.08 4.40
CA THR A 103 -10.63 -7.53 4.26
C THR A 103 -9.76 -8.12 3.16
N GLY A 104 -9.57 -7.43 2.03
CA GLY A 104 -8.66 -7.85 0.97
C GLY A 104 -7.22 -7.99 1.46
N THR A 105 -6.70 -6.98 2.16
CA THR A 105 -5.36 -7.04 2.78
C THR A 105 -5.25 -8.22 3.75
N PHE A 106 -6.25 -8.44 4.59
CA PHE A 106 -6.31 -9.59 5.51
C PHE A 106 -6.26 -10.92 4.76
N LEU A 107 -7.07 -11.10 3.73
CA LEU A 107 -7.15 -12.36 2.97
C LEU A 107 -5.83 -12.70 2.29
N VAL A 108 -5.19 -11.72 1.66
CA VAL A 108 -3.87 -11.91 1.03
C VAL A 108 -2.83 -12.28 2.08
N CYS A 109 -2.76 -11.56 3.21
CA CYS A 109 -1.84 -11.88 4.30
C CYS A 109 -2.11 -13.28 4.86
N LYS A 110 -3.38 -13.65 5.09
CA LYS A 110 -3.79 -14.96 5.62
C LYS A 110 -3.24 -16.11 4.76
N HIS A 111 -3.45 -16.06 3.46
CA HIS A 111 -3.02 -17.14 2.57
C HIS A 111 -1.51 -17.13 2.33
N ALA A 112 -0.88 -15.97 2.22
CA ALA A 112 0.58 -15.86 2.12
C ALA A 112 1.30 -16.40 3.37
N LEU A 113 0.77 -16.11 4.56
CA LEU A 113 1.35 -16.58 5.82
C LEU A 113 1.33 -18.09 5.98
N THR A 114 0.37 -18.82 5.39
CA THR A 114 0.37 -20.29 5.37
C THR A 114 1.71 -20.82 4.82
N HIS A 115 2.20 -20.23 3.74
CA HIS A 115 3.46 -20.63 3.11
C HIS A 115 4.69 -20.01 3.81
N MET A 116 4.62 -18.72 4.18
CA MET A 116 5.77 -18.02 4.80
C MET A 116 6.14 -18.58 6.17
N VAL A 117 5.16 -19.07 6.95
CA VAL A 117 5.41 -19.71 8.26
C VAL A 117 6.14 -21.04 8.08
N GLU A 118 5.74 -21.86 7.13
CA GLU A 118 6.43 -23.10 6.79
C GLU A 118 7.85 -22.84 6.26
N GLN A 119 8.00 -21.80 5.45
CA GLN A 119 9.27 -21.32 4.87
C GLN A 119 10.21 -20.72 5.94
N LYS A 120 9.66 -20.29 7.09
CA LYS A 120 10.34 -19.52 8.17
C LYS A 120 11.01 -18.24 7.65
N SER A 121 10.40 -17.62 6.67
CA SER A 121 10.93 -16.43 6.00
C SER A 121 9.84 -15.73 5.22
N GLY A 122 9.78 -14.40 5.27
CA GLY A 122 8.86 -13.61 4.48
C GLY A 122 8.89 -12.12 4.83
N SER A 123 8.41 -11.28 3.91
CA SER A 123 8.20 -9.86 4.13
C SER A 123 6.83 -9.44 3.62
N LEU A 124 5.97 -8.98 4.52
CA LEU A 124 4.67 -8.38 4.21
C LEU A 124 4.82 -6.86 4.21
N VAL A 125 4.47 -6.21 3.11
CA VAL A 125 4.46 -4.75 2.98
C VAL A 125 3.03 -4.31 2.62
N ASN A 126 2.36 -3.61 3.51
CA ASN A 126 1.00 -3.15 3.31
C ASN A 126 0.97 -1.66 2.94
N ILE A 127 0.23 -1.27 1.92
CA ILE A 127 0.01 0.15 1.61
C ILE A 127 -1.17 0.64 2.44
N ALA A 128 -0.84 1.35 3.53
CA ALA A 128 -1.79 2.09 4.35
C ALA A 128 -2.05 3.49 3.76
N SER A 129 -1.97 4.53 4.55
CA SER A 129 -2.09 5.95 4.17
C SER A 129 -1.69 6.82 5.35
N ILE A 130 -1.32 8.09 5.12
CA ILE A 130 -1.33 9.11 6.18
C ILE A 130 -2.71 9.21 6.83
N GLU A 131 -3.78 8.99 6.07
CA GLU A 131 -5.15 8.93 6.56
C GLU A 131 -5.46 7.70 7.45
N GLY A 132 -4.51 6.81 7.63
CA GLY A 132 -4.53 5.76 8.65
C GLY A 132 -3.91 6.16 9.98
N ILE A 133 -3.26 7.33 10.05
CA ILE A 133 -2.61 7.87 11.25
C ILE A 133 -3.15 9.24 11.63
N GLU A 134 -3.72 9.98 10.70
CA GLU A 134 -4.42 11.26 10.90
C GLU A 134 -5.82 11.19 10.31
N GLY A 135 -6.77 11.93 10.90
CA GLY A 135 -8.12 12.08 10.33
C GLY A 135 -8.14 13.14 9.24
N THR A 136 -8.89 12.90 8.17
CA THR A 136 -9.16 13.87 7.11
C THR A 136 -10.65 14.09 6.94
N GLU A 137 -11.02 15.30 6.52
CA GLU A 137 -12.41 15.66 6.25
C GLU A 137 -12.98 14.77 5.14
N GLY A 138 -14.17 14.19 5.40
CA GLY A 138 -14.84 13.32 4.44
C GLY A 138 -14.26 11.90 4.31
N GLY A 139 -13.18 11.57 5.02
CA GLY A 139 -12.47 10.30 4.89
C GLY A 139 -13.01 9.12 5.73
N SER A 140 -14.22 9.16 6.25
CA SER A 140 -14.69 8.26 7.31
C SER A 140 -14.41 6.76 7.08
N SER A 141 -14.86 6.17 5.97
CA SER A 141 -14.61 4.75 5.67
C SER A 141 -13.16 4.46 5.28
N TYR A 142 -12.55 5.36 4.51
CA TYR A 142 -11.17 5.21 4.08
C TYR A 142 -10.19 5.28 5.27
N ASN A 143 -10.31 6.31 6.12
CA ASN A 143 -9.48 6.48 7.31
C ASN A 143 -9.60 5.28 8.25
N ALA A 144 -10.84 4.81 8.50
CA ALA A 144 -11.08 3.62 9.31
C ALA A 144 -10.39 2.39 8.71
N SER A 145 -10.52 2.17 7.39
CA SER A 145 -9.87 1.04 6.71
C SER A 145 -8.35 1.10 6.79
N LYS A 146 -7.75 2.28 6.57
CA LYS A 146 -6.29 2.46 6.56
C LYS A 146 -5.70 2.46 7.97
N GLY A 147 -6.42 2.98 8.97
CA GLY A 147 -6.06 2.85 10.38
C GLY A 147 -6.04 1.39 10.85
N ALA A 148 -7.04 0.61 10.41
CA ALA A 148 -7.08 -0.82 10.69
C ALA A 148 -5.91 -1.57 10.02
N VAL A 149 -5.51 -1.23 8.79
CA VAL A 149 -4.32 -1.80 8.12
C VAL A 149 -3.04 -1.52 8.90
N VAL A 150 -2.86 -0.28 9.43
CA VAL A 150 -1.71 0.06 10.28
C VAL A 150 -1.66 -0.84 11.51
N LEU A 151 -2.79 -1.04 12.20
CA LEU A 151 -2.81 -1.83 13.42
C LEU A 151 -2.72 -3.34 13.14
N LEU A 152 -3.35 -3.83 12.07
CA LEU A 152 -3.19 -5.21 11.58
C LEU A 152 -1.72 -5.52 11.30
N THR A 153 -0.99 -4.60 10.67
CA THR A 153 0.44 -4.75 10.38
C THR A 153 1.26 -4.95 11.66
N LYS A 154 0.96 -4.20 12.72
CA LYS A 154 1.63 -4.35 14.02
C LYS A 154 1.34 -5.71 14.64
N ASN A 155 0.09 -6.17 14.56
CA ASN A 155 -0.30 -7.50 15.04
C ASN A 155 0.45 -8.61 14.29
N LEU A 156 0.51 -8.53 12.95
CA LEU A 156 1.27 -9.48 12.14
C LEU A 156 2.75 -9.54 12.53
N ALA A 157 3.36 -8.40 12.82
CA ALA A 157 4.76 -8.36 13.28
C ALA A 157 4.95 -9.04 14.64
N ILE A 158 4.00 -8.88 15.58
CA ILE A 158 4.03 -9.51 16.90
C ILE A 158 3.89 -11.03 16.78
N ASP A 159 2.91 -11.48 16.00
CA ASP A 159 2.56 -12.89 15.91
C ASP A 159 3.59 -13.72 15.13
N TYR A 160 4.17 -13.13 14.07
CA TYR A 160 5.00 -13.87 13.10
C TYR A 160 6.48 -13.50 13.09
N GLY A 161 6.90 -12.48 13.84
CA GLY A 161 8.31 -12.07 13.86
C GLY A 161 9.27 -13.17 14.30
N ARG A 162 8.89 -13.98 15.29
CA ARG A 162 9.72 -15.08 15.80
C ARG A 162 9.82 -16.28 14.85
N VAL A 163 8.96 -16.37 13.86
CA VAL A 163 9.03 -17.40 12.82
C VAL A 163 9.68 -16.88 11.54
N GLY A 164 10.31 -15.69 11.59
CA GLY A 164 11.10 -15.15 10.49
C GLY A 164 10.29 -14.34 9.47
N VAL A 165 9.05 -13.95 9.78
CA VAL A 165 8.25 -13.11 8.89
C VAL A 165 8.20 -11.68 9.43
N ARG A 166 8.60 -10.71 8.59
CA ARG A 166 8.48 -9.28 8.89
C ARG A 166 7.17 -8.73 8.30
N ALA A 167 6.55 -7.81 8.99
CA ALA A 167 5.37 -7.11 8.50
C ALA A 167 5.50 -5.61 8.76
N ASN A 168 5.41 -4.81 7.70
CA ASN A 168 5.48 -3.35 7.78
C ASN A 168 4.39 -2.73 6.91
N CYS A 169 4.04 -1.48 7.14
CA CYS A 169 3.22 -0.73 6.20
C CYS A 169 3.88 0.58 5.79
N ILE A 170 3.48 1.07 4.62
CA ILE A 170 3.83 2.41 4.14
C ILE A 170 2.57 3.26 4.30
N CYS A 171 2.75 4.50 4.76
CA CYS A 171 1.71 5.51 4.85
C CYS A 171 2.04 6.64 3.83
N PRO A 172 1.60 6.50 2.56
CA PRO A 172 1.80 7.54 1.56
C PRO A 172 1.02 8.80 1.90
N GLY A 173 1.57 9.96 1.50
CA GLY A 173 0.79 11.17 1.30
C GLY A 173 -0.04 11.11 0.02
N PHE A 174 -0.37 12.26 -0.56
CA PHE A 174 -1.08 12.32 -1.83
C PHE A 174 -0.12 12.05 -2.99
N ILE A 175 -0.43 11.00 -3.77
CA ILE A 175 0.43 10.48 -4.86
C ILE A 175 -0.27 10.72 -6.19
N GLU A 176 0.25 11.69 -6.97
CA GLU A 176 -0.27 12.01 -8.30
C GLU A 176 0.04 10.90 -9.32
N GLY A 177 -0.68 10.92 -10.45
CA GLY A 177 -0.52 9.91 -11.50
C GLY A 177 -1.12 8.55 -11.14
N THR A 178 -1.96 8.48 -10.11
CA THR A 178 -2.73 7.28 -9.77
C THR A 178 -4.22 7.47 -10.08
N THR A 179 -4.90 6.40 -10.49
CA THR A 179 -6.35 6.44 -10.73
C THR A 179 -7.11 6.93 -9.49
N MET A 180 -6.66 6.53 -8.29
CA MET A 180 -7.25 6.97 -7.03
C MET A 180 -7.11 8.49 -6.84
N PHE A 181 -5.94 9.06 -7.10
CA PHE A 181 -5.71 10.50 -7.00
C PHE A 181 -6.61 11.28 -7.97
N GLU A 182 -6.67 10.84 -9.23
CA GLU A 182 -7.49 11.51 -10.25
C GLU A 182 -8.99 11.37 -9.95
N SER A 183 -9.45 10.26 -9.37
CA SER A 183 -10.85 10.08 -9.00
C SER A 183 -11.31 11.03 -7.87
N VAL A 184 -10.39 11.52 -7.04
CA VAL A 184 -10.69 12.45 -5.93
C VAL A 184 -10.34 13.88 -6.32
N MET A 185 -9.12 14.11 -6.78
CA MET A 185 -8.56 15.45 -7.04
C MET A 185 -8.82 15.97 -8.45
N GLY A 186 -9.26 15.11 -9.38
CA GLY A 186 -9.66 15.47 -10.74
C GLY A 186 -11.11 15.94 -10.88
N MET A 187 -11.91 15.90 -9.81
CA MET A 187 -13.32 16.31 -9.85
C MET A 187 -13.45 17.83 -10.06
N GLU A 188 -14.56 18.24 -10.68
CA GLU A 188 -14.88 19.67 -10.85
C GLU A 188 -14.96 20.39 -9.49
N GLY A 189 -14.38 21.57 -9.40
CA GLY A 189 -14.33 22.35 -8.16
C GLY A 189 -13.18 22.01 -7.21
N MET A 190 -12.38 20.96 -7.47
CA MET A 190 -11.30 20.54 -6.57
C MET A 190 -9.99 21.32 -6.74
N THR A 191 -9.90 22.27 -7.68
CA THR A 191 -8.64 23.00 -7.96
C THR A 191 -8.04 23.68 -6.72
N GLN A 192 -8.85 24.39 -5.93
CA GLN A 192 -8.38 25.06 -4.71
C GLN A 192 -8.01 24.06 -3.61
N VAL A 193 -8.75 22.96 -3.50
CA VAL A 193 -8.48 21.88 -2.56
C VAL A 193 -7.14 21.21 -2.93
N ARG A 194 -6.95 20.88 -4.20
CA ARG A 194 -5.70 20.32 -4.74
C ARG A 194 -4.50 21.20 -4.43
N GLU A 195 -4.63 22.52 -4.65
CA GLU A 195 -3.56 23.48 -4.33
C GLU A 195 -3.25 23.49 -2.83
N ARG A 196 -4.27 23.55 -1.98
CA ARG A 196 -4.09 23.50 -0.51
C ARG A 196 -3.39 22.22 -0.07
N TYR A 197 -3.78 21.07 -0.61
CA TYR A 197 -3.13 19.79 -0.29
C TYR A 197 -1.67 19.76 -0.77
N ARG A 198 -1.39 20.33 -1.95
CA ARG A 198 -0.02 20.47 -2.46
C ARG A 198 0.85 21.30 -1.52
N GLU A 199 0.34 22.46 -1.07
CA GLU A 199 1.04 23.35 -0.12
C GLU A 199 1.22 22.72 1.26
N THR A 200 0.32 21.82 1.68
CA THR A 200 0.45 21.11 2.95
C THR A 200 1.65 20.18 2.95
N HIS A 201 2.03 19.60 1.81
CA HIS A 201 3.29 18.89 1.68
C HIS A 201 4.47 19.87 1.80
N LYS A 202 5.38 19.64 2.77
CA LYS A 202 6.52 20.55 3.03
C LYS A 202 7.51 20.59 1.85
N LEU A 203 7.49 19.53 1.00
CA LEU A 203 8.25 19.54 -0.26
C LEU A 203 7.53 20.31 -1.38
N GLY A 204 6.34 20.89 -1.15
CA GLY A 204 5.63 21.74 -2.10
C GLY A 204 5.08 21.03 -3.34
N ARG A 205 5.00 19.71 -3.31
CA ARG A 205 4.50 18.86 -4.41
C ARG A 205 3.84 17.60 -3.92
N PHE A 206 3.06 16.98 -4.77
CA PHE A 206 2.59 15.61 -4.55
C PHE A 206 3.73 14.60 -4.72
N GLY A 207 3.56 13.43 -4.13
CA GLY A 207 4.47 12.30 -4.34
C GLY A 207 4.21 11.60 -5.67
N ARG A 208 5.15 10.76 -6.10
CA ARG A 208 5.04 9.92 -7.30
C ARG A 208 5.02 8.44 -6.88
N PRO A 209 4.38 7.55 -7.66
CA PRO A 209 4.35 6.12 -7.36
C PRO A 209 5.74 5.50 -7.16
N GLU A 210 6.76 5.97 -7.90
CA GLU A 210 8.14 5.47 -7.82
C GLU A 210 8.78 5.77 -6.45
N GLU A 211 8.37 6.85 -5.78
CA GLU A 211 8.89 7.20 -4.45
C GLU A 211 8.35 6.23 -3.39
N ILE A 212 7.11 5.78 -3.55
CA ILE A 212 6.53 4.73 -2.71
C ILE A 212 7.17 3.36 -3.03
N ALA A 213 7.41 3.08 -4.32
CA ALA A 213 8.07 1.85 -4.76
C ALA A 213 9.50 1.72 -4.20
N ALA A 214 10.25 2.83 -4.07
CA ALA A 214 11.56 2.83 -3.45
C ALA A 214 11.51 2.44 -1.96
N ALA A 215 10.53 2.98 -1.22
CA ALA A 215 10.30 2.61 0.18
C ALA A 215 9.84 1.15 0.32
N ALA A 216 8.98 0.68 -0.58
CA ALA A 216 8.52 -0.70 -0.62
C ALA A 216 9.68 -1.68 -0.88
N ALA A 217 10.57 -1.37 -1.82
CA ALA A 217 11.75 -2.18 -2.11
C ALA A 217 12.71 -2.27 -0.91
N PHE A 218 12.90 -1.17 -0.16
CA PHE A 218 13.65 -1.19 1.10
C PHE A 218 13.00 -2.15 2.11
N LEU A 219 11.71 -1.99 2.41
CA LEU A 219 11.01 -2.82 3.39
C LEU A 219 10.93 -4.31 2.98
N ALA A 220 10.88 -4.59 1.69
CA ALA A 220 10.87 -5.95 1.15
C ALA A 220 12.23 -6.64 1.25
N SER A 221 13.33 -5.90 1.26
CA SER A 221 14.70 -6.40 1.18
C SER A 221 15.31 -6.75 2.55
N GLU A 222 16.51 -7.33 2.52
CA GLU A 222 17.33 -7.60 3.71
C GLU A 222 17.89 -6.32 4.36
N ASP A 223 17.90 -5.18 3.64
CA ASP A 223 18.25 -3.86 4.22
C ASP A 223 17.31 -3.48 5.38
N ALA A 224 16.08 -4.04 5.39
CA ALA A 224 15.09 -3.87 6.44
C ALA A 224 15.02 -5.08 7.41
N SER A 225 16.06 -5.90 7.52
CA SER A 225 16.06 -7.14 8.34
C SER A 225 15.73 -6.91 9.82
N PHE A 226 15.95 -5.71 10.35
CA PHE A 226 15.60 -5.35 11.73
C PHE A 226 14.41 -4.37 11.82
N VAL A 227 13.60 -4.26 10.73
CA VAL A 227 12.41 -3.40 10.68
C VAL A 227 11.18 -4.30 10.56
N THR A 228 10.35 -4.31 11.60
CA THR A 228 9.04 -4.99 11.62
C THR A 228 8.05 -4.25 12.51
N GLY A 229 6.76 -4.28 12.20
CA GLY A 229 5.70 -3.55 12.90
C GLY A 229 5.70 -2.04 12.65
N HIS A 230 6.49 -1.55 11.69
CA HIS A 230 6.66 -0.13 11.43
C HIS A 230 5.63 0.40 10.43
N ALA A 231 5.12 1.61 10.70
CA ALA A 231 4.34 2.40 9.77
C ALA A 231 5.25 3.50 9.19
N LEU A 232 5.84 3.23 8.03
CA LEU A 232 6.77 4.15 7.37
C LEU A 232 6.00 5.24 6.62
N VAL A 233 6.08 6.46 7.11
CA VAL A 233 5.45 7.63 6.48
C VAL A 233 6.30 8.09 5.29
N VAL A 234 5.67 8.21 4.11
CA VAL A 234 6.29 8.69 2.87
C VAL A 234 5.34 9.72 2.23
N ASP A 235 5.37 10.94 2.74
CA ASP A 235 4.34 11.94 2.54
C ASP A 235 4.86 13.35 2.19
N GLY A 236 6.12 13.50 1.87
CA GLY A 236 6.70 14.82 1.59
C GLY A 236 6.58 15.81 2.76
N GLY A 237 6.49 15.30 4.01
CA GLY A 237 6.36 16.07 5.23
C GLY A 237 4.93 16.57 5.49
N PHE A 238 3.91 16.00 4.86
CA PHE A 238 2.51 16.38 5.08
C PHE A 238 2.15 16.32 6.57
N THR A 239 2.45 15.23 7.24
CA THR A 239 2.16 14.99 8.66
C THR A 239 3.23 15.52 9.63
N ALA A 240 4.32 16.14 9.12
CA ALA A 240 5.43 16.60 9.97
C ALA A 240 5.07 17.79 10.88
N GLY A 241 3.94 18.42 10.66
CA GLY A 241 3.46 19.56 11.43
C GLY A 241 3.01 20.74 10.59
N MET A 242 2.76 21.87 11.24
CA MET A 242 2.17 23.06 10.63
C MET A 242 3.25 24.02 10.11
N ARG A 243 3.08 24.51 8.89
CA ARG A 243 3.82 25.68 8.38
C ARG A 243 3.03 26.95 8.68
N THR A 244 3.61 27.83 9.49
CA THR A 244 2.93 29.06 9.96
C THR A 244 3.33 30.30 9.19
N GLY A 245 4.27 30.19 8.25
CA GLY A 245 4.79 31.33 7.48
C GLY A 245 5.77 32.24 8.25
N VAL A 246 6.12 31.91 9.49
CA VAL A 246 7.01 32.75 10.31
C VAL A 246 8.40 32.94 9.70
N LEU A 247 8.82 32.07 8.79
CA LEU A 247 10.10 32.14 8.11
C LEU A 247 10.01 32.74 6.68
N GLU A 248 8.81 33.05 6.19
CA GLU A 248 8.62 33.66 4.86
C GLU A 248 9.40 34.97 4.66
N PRO A 249 9.51 35.88 5.68
CA PRO A 249 10.33 37.09 5.56
C PRO A 249 11.82 36.80 5.34
N LEU A 250 12.28 35.57 5.60
CA LEU A 250 13.66 35.12 5.38
C LEU A 250 13.84 34.37 4.05
N GLY A 251 12.79 34.25 3.23
CA GLY A 251 12.81 33.53 1.97
C GLY A 251 12.82 32.00 2.12
N LEU A 252 12.34 31.47 3.26
CA LEU A 252 12.29 30.04 3.60
C LEU A 252 10.84 29.50 3.66
#